data_6e8cd9eb3e9017f83f3351f66d233c08
#
_entry.id   6e8cd9eb3e9017f83f3351f66d233c08
#
_cell.length_a   1.000
_cell.length_b   1.000
_cell.length_c   1.000
_cell.angle_alpha   90.00
_cell.angle_beta   90.00
_cell.angle_gamma   90.00
#
_symmetry.space_group_name_H-M   'P 1'
#
loop_
_entity.id
_entity.type
_entity.pdbx_description
1 polymer ?
#
loop_
_entity_poly.entity_id
_entity_poly.type
_entity_poly.pdbx_seq_one_letter_code
_entity_poly.pdbx_strand_id
1 'polypeptide(L)'
;MNPRILIVTAVLGLPLVAAAQKVTYDEHVLPLFKNQCLKCHNPDKAKADLDLSTYGATLKGGSSGVIVKGGDLDGSSLVKVVTHAAEPTMPPNSKLPDKEIEIIKKWVAGGLLENSGSKAVVSNRPKIDLSLSAAAFGKPEGAPPMPGDLLLEPVLRTPRTSATTAVATSPWAPLLALGGQKQILLYNTDTLQLAGVLPFPEGFAHDAKFSRNGKLLLVGGGRGANKGLVAVWDITSGERIITAGDELDVALAADISSNQKWIALGGPDRLVKIYATATGQQVHKMKKHTEWVTAAEFNHTSTFLATGDRNGGVLVWEAGSWEEEQSFVGHKSAIVSLVWRTPDILVSASEDGTVRTWSMKEGQQVKSSTAHNNVLGLSLNTEGGMVTCGRDKAVTVWDKEGTRRRRSASRMIFRFAPC
;
A
#
# COMPACT_ATOMS: atom_id res chain seq x y z
N MET A 1 28.36 79.24 -5.84
CA MET A 1 27.03 78.62 -5.78
C MET A 1 27.23 77.12 -5.72
N ASN A 2 27.07 76.49 -4.51
CA ASN A 2 27.24 75.09 -4.30
C ASN A 2 25.83 74.45 -4.21
N PRO A 3 25.50 73.35 -4.98
CA PRO A 3 24.25 72.62 -4.81
C PRO A 3 24.39 71.65 -3.66
N ARG A 4 23.52 71.73 -2.69
CA ARG A 4 23.36 70.80 -1.60
C ARG A 4 22.61 69.56 -2.14
N ILE A 5 23.28 68.40 -2.09
CA ILE A 5 22.68 67.06 -2.40
C ILE A 5 21.92 66.63 -1.13
N LEU A 6 20.61 66.46 -1.27
CA LEU A 6 19.76 65.87 -0.25
C LEU A 6 19.82 64.33 -0.43
N ILE A 7 20.41 63.64 0.55
CA ILE A 7 20.38 62.18 0.59
C ILE A 7 19.07 61.77 1.31
N VAL A 8 18.12 61.23 0.59
CA VAL A 8 16.92 60.60 1.14
C VAL A 8 17.24 59.14 1.45
N THR A 9 17.41 58.81 2.72
CA THR A 9 17.54 57.42 3.19
C THR A 9 16.17 56.75 3.21
N ALA A 10 15.91 55.91 2.21
CA ALA A 10 14.75 55.01 2.21
C ALA A 10 15.02 53.88 3.18
N VAL A 11 14.31 53.82 4.30
CA VAL A 11 14.27 52.68 5.22
C VAL A 11 13.36 51.62 4.59
N LEU A 12 13.95 50.60 3.99
CA LEU A 12 13.21 49.38 3.57
C LEU A 12 12.80 48.61 4.84
N GLY A 13 11.54 48.73 5.23
CA GLY A 13 10.92 47.84 6.21
C GLY A 13 10.78 46.43 5.63
N LEU A 14 11.66 45.53 6.02
CA LEU A 14 11.46 44.08 5.78
C LEU A 14 10.24 43.63 6.58
N PRO A 15 9.25 42.94 5.96
CA PRO A 15 8.17 42.32 6.71
C PRO A 15 8.74 41.26 7.64
N LEU A 16 8.56 41.40 8.95
CA LEU A 16 8.78 40.31 9.90
C LEU A 16 7.80 39.21 9.54
N VAL A 17 8.27 38.16 8.90
CA VAL A 17 7.53 36.91 8.76
C VAL A 17 7.48 36.32 10.18
N ALA A 18 6.34 36.45 10.84
CA ALA A 18 6.08 35.80 12.11
C ALA A 18 6.16 34.27 11.87
N ALA A 19 7.23 33.68 12.36
CA ALA A 19 7.34 32.22 12.35
C ALA A 19 6.15 31.67 13.14
N ALA A 20 5.29 30.87 12.49
CA ALA A 20 4.14 30.23 13.12
C ALA A 20 4.65 29.40 14.31
N GLN A 21 4.21 29.73 15.52
CA GLN A 21 4.64 29.10 16.75
C GLN A 21 4.24 27.61 16.70
N LYS A 22 5.22 26.71 16.73
CA LYS A 22 4.99 25.25 16.72
C LYS A 22 4.32 24.85 18.03
N VAL A 23 3.17 24.18 17.94
CA VAL A 23 2.50 23.61 19.10
C VAL A 23 3.05 22.22 19.36
N THR A 24 3.56 21.97 20.58
CA THR A 24 4.19 20.73 21.00
C THR A 24 3.41 20.07 22.15
N TYR A 25 3.64 18.77 22.33
CA TYR A 25 3.01 18.02 23.43
C TYR A 25 3.50 18.55 24.79
N ASP A 26 4.83 18.57 25.01
CA ASP A 26 5.42 18.90 26.30
C ASP A 26 5.10 20.31 26.78
N GLU A 27 5.15 21.29 25.88
CA GLU A 27 5.01 22.70 26.23
C GLU A 27 3.55 23.18 26.24
N HIS A 28 2.67 22.57 25.42
CA HIS A 28 1.34 23.10 25.18
C HIS A 28 0.21 22.12 25.54
N VAL A 29 0.34 20.85 25.13
CA VAL A 29 -0.74 19.86 25.28
C VAL A 29 -0.72 19.20 26.65
N LEU A 30 0.45 18.80 27.14
CA LEU A 30 0.58 18.14 28.44
C LEU A 30 0.09 19.01 29.62
N PRO A 31 0.37 20.32 29.70
CA PRO A 31 -0.22 21.20 30.71
C PRO A 31 -1.75 21.21 30.69
N LEU A 32 -2.34 21.24 29.48
CA LEU A 32 -3.78 21.16 29.27
C LEU A 32 -4.32 19.80 29.78
N PHE A 33 -3.69 18.70 29.39
CA PHE A 33 -4.11 17.38 29.83
C PHE A 33 -4.00 17.23 31.36
N LYS A 34 -2.95 17.77 32.00
CA LYS A 34 -2.80 17.77 33.45
C LYS A 34 -3.99 18.44 34.17
N ASN A 35 -4.46 19.54 33.64
CA ASN A 35 -5.55 20.30 34.22
C ASN A 35 -6.93 19.69 33.98
N GLN A 36 -7.17 19.14 32.78
CA GLN A 36 -8.50 18.78 32.31
C GLN A 36 -8.76 17.26 32.21
N CYS A 37 -7.73 16.45 31.94
CA CYS A 37 -7.90 15.06 31.51
C CYS A 37 -7.30 14.04 32.49
N LEU A 38 -6.15 14.33 33.13
CA LEU A 38 -5.42 13.37 33.94
C LEU A 38 -6.11 12.96 35.24
N LYS A 39 -7.20 13.59 35.65
CA LYS A 39 -8.04 13.10 36.77
C LYS A 39 -8.62 11.71 36.49
N CYS A 40 -8.81 11.35 35.21
CA CYS A 40 -9.42 10.09 34.77
C CYS A 40 -8.52 9.27 33.84
N HIS A 41 -7.64 9.92 33.07
CA HIS A 41 -6.80 9.30 32.05
C HIS A 41 -5.31 9.36 32.43
N ASN A 42 -4.97 8.72 33.54
CA ASN A 42 -3.63 8.60 34.10
C ASN A 42 -3.28 7.11 34.30
N PRO A 43 -2.01 6.74 34.56
CA PRO A 43 -1.60 5.35 34.70
C PRO A 43 -2.38 4.54 35.76
N ASP A 44 -2.83 5.20 36.85
CA ASP A 44 -3.50 4.51 37.95
C ASP A 44 -4.99 4.23 37.68
N LYS A 45 -5.66 5.09 36.93
CA LYS A 45 -7.09 5.00 36.65
C LYS A 45 -7.42 4.57 35.23
N ALA A 46 -6.62 4.96 34.26
CA ALA A 46 -6.68 4.63 32.84
C ALA A 46 -8.09 4.31 32.32
N LYS A 47 -9.08 5.20 32.54
CA LYS A 47 -10.44 4.96 32.01
C LYS A 47 -10.39 4.70 30.51
N ALA A 48 -11.02 3.62 30.07
CA ALA A 48 -10.96 3.08 28.71
C ALA A 48 -9.51 2.75 28.27
N ASP A 49 -8.67 2.29 29.20
CA ASP A 49 -7.24 1.96 29.00
C ASP A 49 -6.41 3.13 28.40
N LEU A 50 -6.93 4.36 28.56
CA LEU A 50 -6.30 5.55 27.99
C LEU A 50 -5.48 6.29 29.05
N ASP A 51 -4.19 6.42 28.78
CA ASP A 51 -3.25 7.22 29.55
C ASP A 51 -2.78 8.43 28.73
N LEU A 52 -3.00 9.63 29.22
CA LEU A 52 -2.61 10.89 28.59
C LEU A 52 -1.45 11.58 29.33
N SER A 53 -0.77 10.87 30.22
CA SER A 53 0.31 11.45 31.06
C SER A 53 1.63 11.59 30.34
N THR A 54 1.84 10.83 29.28
CA THR A 54 3.05 10.88 28.46
C THR A 54 2.73 10.93 26.97
N TYR A 55 3.64 11.49 26.19
CA TYR A 55 3.51 11.54 24.74
C TYR A 55 3.32 10.13 24.12
N GLY A 56 4.18 9.18 24.50
CA GLY A 56 4.11 7.81 23.97
C GLY A 56 2.79 7.11 24.33
N ALA A 57 2.28 7.27 25.55
CA ALA A 57 1.00 6.70 25.98
C ALA A 57 -0.17 7.34 25.22
N THR A 58 -0.13 8.65 25.00
CA THR A 58 -1.14 9.37 24.20
C THR A 58 -1.20 8.87 22.76
N LEU A 59 -0.06 8.60 22.12
CA LEU A 59 0.00 8.05 20.77
C LEU A 59 -0.46 6.59 20.70
N LYS A 60 -0.20 5.81 21.73
CA LYS A 60 -0.68 4.41 21.84
C LYS A 60 -2.21 4.34 21.84
N GLY A 61 -2.88 5.34 22.45
CA GLY A 61 -4.32 5.36 22.62
C GLY A 61 -4.82 4.40 23.71
N GLY A 62 -6.11 4.08 23.68
CA GLY A 62 -6.79 3.24 24.70
C GLY A 62 -7.52 2.04 24.10
N SER A 63 -8.53 1.53 24.80
CA SER A 63 -9.35 0.38 24.38
C SER A 63 -10.03 0.58 23.01
N SER A 64 -10.31 1.82 22.63
CA SER A 64 -10.86 2.17 21.29
C SER A 64 -9.78 2.37 20.23
N GLY A 65 -8.50 2.06 20.51
CA GLY A 65 -7.38 2.25 19.62
C GLY A 65 -6.76 3.65 19.66
N VAL A 66 -6.09 4.03 18.58
CA VAL A 66 -5.37 5.32 18.45
C VAL A 66 -6.36 6.48 18.43
N ILE A 67 -6.15 7.46 19.33
CA ILE A 67 -7.06 8.60 19.52
C ILE A 67 -6.62 9.87 18.75
N VAL A 68 -5.36 9.94 18.32
CA VAL A 68 -4.80 11.09 17.58
C VAL A 68 -4.07 10.62 16.34
N LYS A 69 -4.30 11.30 15.22
CA LYS A 69 -3.66 11.03 13.94
C LYS A 69 -3.03 12.32 13.43
N GLY A 70 -1.71 12.35 13.31
CA GLY A 70 -0.98 13.54 12.89
C GLY A 70 -1.46 14.08 11.54
N GLY A 71 -1.83 15.37 11.50
CA GLY A 71 -2.36 16.01 10.30
C GLY A 71 -3.82 15.71 9.96
N ASP A 72 -4.50 14.83 10.73
CA ASP A 72 -5.88 14.40 10.45
C ASP A 72 -6.82 14.74 11.62
N LEU A 73 -7.42 15.92 11.55
CA LEU A 73 -8.37 16.39 12.57
C LEU A 73 -9.64 15.53 12.61
N ASP A 74 -10.18 15.19 11.44
CA ASP A 74 -11.41 14.43 11.30
C ASP A 74 -11.24 12.96 11.68
N GLY A 75 -10.04 12.40 11.45
CA GLY A 75 -9.69 11.05 11.85
C GLY A 75 -9.25 10.91 13.31
N SER A 76 -9.07 12.02 14.02
CA SER A 76 -8.66 12.03 15.44
C SER A 76 -9.86 12.04 16.36
N SER A 77 -10.14 10.90 17.03
CA SER A 77 -11.27 10.79 17.97
C SER A 77 -11.14 11.76 19.15
N LEU A 78 -9.92 12.04 19.61
CA LEU A 78 -9.67 13.07 20.63
C LEU A 78 -10.27 14.42 20.23
N VAL A 79 -10.05 14.86 18.99
CA VAL A 79 -10.60 16.15 18.49
C VAL A 79 -12.13 16.12 18.51
N LYS A 80 -12.75 15.02 18.07
CA LYS A 80 -14.20 14.87 18.03
C LYS A 80 -14.84 14.94 19.42
N VAL A 81 -14.26 14.22 20.40
CA VAL A 81 -14.82 14.17 21.75
C VAL A 81 -14.63 15.48 22.53
N VAL A 82 -13.50 16.20 22.34
CA VAL A 82 -13.27 17.49 23.01
C VAL A 82 -14.05 18.65 22.36
N THR A 83 -14.40 18.54 21.08
CA THR A 83 -15.30 19.48 20.41
C THR A 83 -16.77 19.17 20.62
N HIS A 84 -17.10 18.05 21.27
CA HIS A 84 -18.44 17.51 21.45
C HIS A 84 -19.13 17.16 20.12
N ALA A 85 -18.36 16.81 19.10
CA ALA A 85 -18.86 16.33 17.81
C ALA A 85 -19.15 14.82 17.78
N ALA A 86 -18.71 14.08 18.82
CA ALA A 86 -18.96 12.65 18.97
C ALA A 86 -19.07 12.26 20.45
N GLU A 87 -19.81 11.19 20.74
CA GLU A 87 -19.88 10.58 22.06
C GLU A 87 -18.74 9.59 22.30
N PRO A 88 -18.26 9.45 23.55
CA PRO A 88 -18.60 10.26 24.73
C PRO A 88 -17.97 11.65 24.65
N THR A 89 -18.72 12.69 25.05
CA THR A 89 -18.16 14.05 25.16
C THR A 89 -17.13 14.16 26.28
N MET A 90 -16.03 14.87 26.01
CA MET A 90 -14.94 15.03 26.97
C MET A 90 -14.51 16.50 27.10
N PRO A 91 -14.35 17.00 28.33
CA PRO A 91 -14.69 16.40 29.62
C PRO A 91 -16.20 16.17 29.79
N PRO A 92 -16.65 15.19 30.60
CA PRO A 92 -18.07 14.80 30.65
C PRO A 92 -19.01 15.87 31.17
N ASN A 93 -18.51 16.79 32.01
CA ASN A 93 -19.34 17.77 32.73
C ASN A 93 -19.20 19.21 32.21
N SER A 94 -18.31 19.45 31.26
CA SER A 94 -18.05 20.79 30.72
C SER A 94 -17.37 20.70 29.36
N LYS A 95 -17.52 21.71 28.55
CA LYS A 95 -16.75 21.84 27.32
C LYS A 95 -15.45 22.58 27.59
N LEU A 96 -14.36 22.19 26.92
CA LEU A 96 -13.10 22.92 26.97
C LEU A 96 -13.27 24.33 26.38
N PRO A 97 -12.55 25.32 26.90
CA PRO A 97 -12.47 26.65 26.29
C PRO A 97 -11.96 26.53 24.84
N ASP A 98 -12.49 27.36 23.95
CA ASP A 98 -12.13 27.33 22.53
C ASP A 98 -10.61 27.47 22.28
N LYS A 99 -9.92 28.24 23.11
CA LYS A 99 -8.44 28.35 23.06
C LYS A 99 -7.73 27.02 23.31
N GLU A 100 -8.21 26.22 24.24
CA GLU A 100 -7.65 24.91 24.58
C GLU A 100 -7.95 23.89 23.47
N ILE A 101 -9.15 23.94 22.91
CA ILE A 101 -9.53 23.12 21.73
C ILE A 101 -8.61 23.47 20.54
N GLU A 102 -8.33 24.76 20.32
CA GLU A 102 -7.44 25.18 19.24
C GLU A 102 -5.99 24.73 19.44
N ILE A 103 -5.50 24.63 20.69
CA ILE A 103 -4.17 24.04 20.96
C ILE A 103 -4.14 22.58 20.53
N ILE A 104 -5.15 21.79 20.90
CA ILE A 104 -5.23 20.37 20.51
C ILE A 104 -5.31 20.25 18.98
N LYS A 105 -6.16 21.03 18.33
CA LYS A 105 -6.27 21.03 16.86
C LYS A 105 -4.97 21.41 16.18
N LYS A 106 -4.30 22.47 16.63
CA LYS A 106 -3.00 22.89 16.08
C LYS A 106 -1.91 21.84 16.31
N TRP A 107 -1.89 21.17 17.45
CA TRP A 107 -0.98 20.08 17.73
C TRP A 107 -1.21 18.91 16.79
N VAL A 108 -2.45 18.49 16.61
CA VAL A 108 -2.83 17.41 15.69
C VAL A 108 -2.51 17.81 14.25
N ALA A 109 -2.93 19.00 13.80
CA ALA A 109 -2.65 19.50 12.45
C ALA A 109 -1.15 19.69 12.20
N GLY A 110 -0.38 20.09 13.23
CA GLY A 110 1.07 20.29 13.17
C GLY A 110 1.90 19.01 13.19
N GLY A 111 1.24 17.82 13.27
CA GLY A 111 1.92 16.53 13.17
C GLY A 111 2.38 15.96 14.50
N LEU A 112 1.64 16.22 15.56
CA LEU A 112 1.86 15.59 16.87
C LEU A 112 3.29 15.76 17.39
N LEU A 113 3.85 16.97 17.32
CA LEU A 113 5.20 17.22 17.82
C LEU A 113 5.29 16.96 19.32
N GLU A 114 6.30 16.18 19.77
CA GLU A 114 6.58 15.95 21.17
C GLU A 114 7.16 17.22 21.82
N ASN A 115 8.23 17.75 21.22
CA ASN A 115 8.94 18.96 21.66
C ASN A 115 9.40 19.80 20.46
N SER A 116 10.04 20.92 20.70
CA SER A 116 10.49 21.84 19.65
C SER A 116 11.51 21.25 18.65
N GLY A 117 12.24 20.20 19.05
CA GLY A 117 13.20 19.48 18.21
C GLY A 117 12.60 18.30 17.44
N SER A 118 11.36 17.94 17.72
CA SER A 118 10.69 16.80 17.08
C SER A 118 10.41 17.04 15.61
N LYS A 119 10.45 15.96 14.83
CA LYS A 119 9.94 15.96 13.45
C LYS A 119 8.45 15.64 13.48
N ALA A 120 7.69 16.34 12.64
CA ALA A 120 6.24 16.09 12.53
C ALA A 120 5.97 14.64 12.10
N VAL A 121 5.06 13.97 12.80
CA VAL A 121 4.52 12.65 12.46
C VAL A 121 3.44 12.79 11.36
N VAL A 122 3.45 13.87 10.62
CA VAL A 122 2.48 14.13 9.56
C VAL A 122 2.90 13.38 8.31
N SER A 123 2.00 12.56 7.82
CA SER A 123 1.92 12.34 6.39
C SER A 123 1.42 13.64 5.75
N ASN A 124 2.32 14.51 5.33
CA ASN A 124 2.02 15.78 4.62
C ASN A 124 1.54 15.52 3.19
N ARG A 125 0.90 14.38 2.95
CA ARG A 125 0.32 14.05 1.66
C ARG A 125 -1.12 14.53 1.66
N PRO A 126 -1.53 15.32 0.65
CA PRO A 126 -2.93 15.59 0.44
C PRO A 126 -3.67 14.25 0.40
N LYS A 127 -4.83 14.18 1.06
CA LYS A 127 -5.71 13.02 0.93
C LYS A 127 -6.14 12.94 -0.54
N ILE A 128 -5.46 12.11 -1.30
CA ILE A 128 -5.85 11.84 -2.69
C ILE A 128 -6.87 10.72 -2.60
N ASP A 129 -8.11 11.04 -2.91
CA ASP A 129 -9.13 10.01 -3.08
C ASP A 129 -8.90 9.31 -4.42
N LEU A 130 -8.32 8.13 -4.36
CA LEU A 130 -8.09 7.29 -5.53
C LEU A 130 -9.29 6.39 -5.83
N SER A 131 -10.35 6.43 -5.01
CA SER A 131 -11.50 5.54 -5.19
C SER A 131 -12.18 5.78 -6.54
N LEU A 132 -12.52 4.67 -7.20
CA LEU A 132 -13.17 4.67 -8.50
C LEU A 132 -14.60 4.14 -8.38
N SER A 133 -15.49 4.66 -9.23
CA SER A 133 -16.78 4.03 -9.50
C SER A 133 -16.58 2.75 -10.34
N ALA A 134 -17.55 1.82 -10.28
CA ALA A 134 -17.48 0.57 -11.03
C ALA A 134 -17.26 0.75 -12.55
N ALA A 135 -17.77 1.82 -13.12
CA ALA A 135 -17.57 2.15 -14.54
C ALA A 135 -16.12 2.49 -14.89
N ALA A 136 -15.30 2.86 -13.91
CA ALA A 136 -13.90 3.27 -14.13
C ALA A 136 -12.86 2.17 -13.82
N PHE A 137 -13.29 0.93 -13.52
CA PHE A 137 -12.38 -0.19 -13.20
C PHE A 137 -11.64 -0.77 -14.41
N GLY A 138 -12.16 -0.53 -15.60
CA GLY A 138 -11.63 -1.11 -16.84
C GLY A 138 -10.69 -0.19 -17.60
N LYS A 139 -10.73 -0.37 -18.93
CA LYS A 139 -9.94 0.44 -19.86
C LYS A 139 -10.27 1.92 -19.68
N PRO A 140 -9.27 2.80 -19.50
CA PRO A 140 -9.50 4.23 -19.42
C PRO A 140 -10.02 4.78 -20.74
N GLU A 141 -10.81 5.85 -20.66
CA GLU A 141 -11.18 6.61 -21.85
C GLU A 141 -9.95 7.34 -22.42
N GLY A 142 -9.77 7.25 -23.74
CA GLY A 142 -8.66 7.87 -24.43
C GLY A 142 -7.38 7.02 -24.52
N ALA A 143 -6.23 7.67 -24.62
CA ALA A 143 -4.94 7.00 -24.73
C ALA A 143 -4.58 6.28 -23.41
N PRO A 144 -4.04 5.05 -23.48
CA PRO A 144 -3.58 4.35 -22.29
C PRO A 144 -2.51 5.15 -21.54
N PRO A 145 -2.49 5.08 -20.19
CA PRO A 145 -1.51 5.82 -19.40
C PRO A 145 -0.07 5.37 -19.72
N MET A 146 0.76 6.31 -20.11
CA MET A 146 2.18 6.12 -20.36
C MET A 146 2.98 7.11 -19.52
N PRO A 147 4.22 6.77 -19.14
CA PRO A 147 5.13 7.70 -18.50
C PRO A 147 5.29 9.00 -19.32
N GLY A 148 5.21 10.13 -18.63
CA GLY A 148 5.58 11.44 -19.17
C GLY A 148 7.11 11.62 -19.18
N ASP A 149 7.57 12.80 -18.83
CA ASP A 149 9.01 13.13 -18.77
C ASP A 149 9.66 12.60 -17.49
N LEU A 150 9.76 11.27 -17.34
CA LEU A 150 10.42 10.65 -16.20
C LEU A 150 11.94 10.62 -16.35
N LEU A 151 12.63 10.57 -15.21
CA LEU A 151 14.07 10.35 -15.20
C LEU A 151 14.41 9.00 -15.83
N LEU A 152 15.40 8.98 -16.73
CA LEU A 152 15.90 7.77 -17.37
C LEU A 152 17.20 7.26 -16.74
N GLU A 153 17.75 7.99 -15.77
CA GLU A 153 18.96 7.59 -15.08
C GLU A 153 18.67 6.58 -13.97
N PRO A 154 19.31 5.41 -13.98
CA PRO A 154 19.17 4.44 -12.90
C PRO A 154 19.63 5.02 -11.56
N VAL A 155 18.83 4.80 -10.51
CA VAL A 155 19.17 5.18 -9.13
C VAL A 155 20.42 4.45 -8.63
N LEU A 156 20.62 3.21 -9.10
CA LEU A 156 21.75 2.38 -8.75
C LEU A 156 22.25 1.62 -10.00
N ARG A 157 23.56 1.71 -10.23
CA ARG A 157 24.26 0.85 -11.21
C ARG A 157 25.11 -0.15 -10.45
N THR A 158 24.84 -1.43 -10.67
CA THR A 158 25.61 -2.51 -10.05
C THR A 158 26.64 -3.06 -11.05
N PRO A 159 27.85 -3.44 -10.61
CA PRO A 159 28.86 -4.02 -11.49
C PRO A 159 28.50 -5.44 -11.98
N ARG A 160 27.51 -6.07 -11.36
CA ARG A 160 26.99 -7.39 -11.74
C ARG A 160 25.50 -7.27 -12.02
N THR A 161 25.00 -8.09 -12.94
CA THR A 161 23.56 -8.23 -13.17
C THR A 161 22.86 -8.77 -11.94
N SER A 162 21.81 -8.12 -11.49
CA SER A 162 20.93 -8.62 -10.42
C SER A 162 19.74 -9.34 -11.04
N ALA A 163 19.16 -10.30 -10.28
CA ALA A 163 17.93 -10.94 -10.68
C ALA A 163 16.78 -9.92 -10.68
N THR A 164 15.90 -10.00 -11.67
CA THR A 164 14.61 -9.34 -11.64
C THR A 164 13.69 -10.12 -10.72
N THR A 165 13.22 -9.48 -9.65
CA THR A 165 12.43 -10.14 -8.61
C THR A 165 10.94 -9.89 -8.72
N ALA A 166 10.54 -8.83 -9.45
CA ALA A 166 9.14 -8.48 -9.70
C ALA A 166 8.99 -7.97 -11.13
N VAL A 167 7.89 -8.35 -11.77
CA VAL A 167 7.55 -7.87 -13.12
C VAL A 167 6.06 -7.71 -13.24
N ALA A 168 5.63 -6.63 -13.88
CA ALA A 168 4.24 -6.37 -14.19
C ALA A 168 4.11 -5.74 -15.56
N THR A 169 3.06 -6.10 -16.28
CA THR A 169 2.68 -5.48 -17.54
C THR A 169 1.44 -4.62 -17.35
N SER A 170 1.42 -3.44 -17.97
CA SER A 170 0.21 -2.62 -18.01
C SER A 170 -0.91 -3.35 -18.75
N PRO A 171 -2.15 -3.31 -18.26
CA PRO A 171 -3.26 -3.97 -18.94
C PRO A 171 -3.65 -3.31 -20.26
N TRP A 172 -3.29 -2.04 -20.49
CA TRP A 172 -3.78 -1.27 -21.64
C TRP A 172 -2.69 -0.56 -22.43
N ALA A 173 -1.56 -0.25 -21.81
CA ALA A 173 -0.44 0.44 -22.43
C ALA A 173 0.68 -0.56 -22.79
N PRO A 174 1.51 -0.30 -23.81
CA PRO A 174 2.69 -1.09 -24.08
C PRO A 174 3.80 -0.78 -23.06
N LEU A 175 3.55 -1.10 -21.79
CA LEU A 175 4.41 -0.75 -20.67
C LEU A 175 4.68 -1.96 -19.78
N LEU A 176 5.96 -2.16 -19.47
CA LEU A 176 6.49 -3.21 -18.61
C LEU A 176 7.23 -2.58 -17.44
N ALA A 177 6.92 -2.99 -16.23
CA ALA A 177 7.66 -2.63 -15.01
C ALA A 177 8.54 -3.81 -14.57
N LEU A 178 9.83 -3.54 -14.35
CA LEU A 178 10.82 -4.50 -13.87
C LEU A 178 11.36 -4.06 -12.52
N GLY A 179 11.19 -4.88 -11.50
CA GLY A 179 11.75 -4.67 -10.18
C GLY A 179 13.26 -4.92 -10.16
N GLY A 180 14.01 -3.91 -9.77
CA GLY A 180 15.44 -3.98 -9.55
C GLY A 180 15.82 -3.67 -8.11
N GLN A 181 17.12 -3.61 -7.84
CA GLN A 181 17.64 -3.18 -6.55
C GLN A 181 17.44 -1.67 -6.38
N LYS A 182 16.64 -1.26 -5.40
CA LYS A 182 16.31 0.14 -5.07
C LYS A 182 15.66 0.96 -6.20
N GLN A 183 15.14 0.30 -7.22
CA GLN A 183 14.51 0.98 -8.36
C GLN A 183 13.56 0.06 -9.12
N ILE A 184 12.62 0.65 -9.82
CA ILE A 184 11.75 0.01 -10.79
C ILE A 184 12.03 0.62 -12.13
N LEU A 185 12.28 -0.21 -13.13
CA LEU A 185 12.54 0.22 -14.51
C LEU A 185 11.27 0.05 -15.33
N LEU A 186 10.84 1.09 -15.99
CA LEU A 186 9.70 1.08 -16.90
C LEU A 186 10.20 1.01 -18.36
N TYR A 187 9.75 0.00 -19.09
CA TYR A 187 10.11 -0.19 -20.50
C TYR A 187 8.87 -0.12 -21.38
N ASN A 188 8.99 0.57 -22.49
CA ASN A 188 8.01 0.47 -23.56
C ASN A 188 8.20 -0.87 -24.28
N THR A 189 7.16 -1.69 -24.36
CA THR A 189 7.25 -3.05 -24.93
C THR A 189 7.29 -3.06 -26.46
N ASP A 190 6.82 -2.00 -27.12
CA ASP A 190 6.84 -1.89 -28.58
C ASP A 190 8.20 -1.46 -29.08
N THR A 191 8.82 -0.48 -28.40
CA THR A 191 10.12 0.07 -28.80
C THR A 191 11.30 -0.57 -28.08
N LEU A 192 11.05 -1.30 -26.99
CA LEU A 192 12.04 -1.89 -26.08
C LEU A 192 12.96 -0.85 -25.42
N GLN A 193 12.53 0.41 -25.38
CA GLN A 193 13.28 1.51 -24.79
C GLN A 193 12.86 1.74 -23.35
N LEU A 194 13.79 2.20 -22.53
CA LEU A 194 13.52 2.65 -21.18
C LEU A 194 12.62 3.88 -21.23
N ALA A 195 11.47 3.80 -20.56
CA ALA A 195 10.46 4.86 -20.48
C ALA A 195 10.51 5.63 -19.17
N GLY A 196 11.17 5.10 -18.14
CA GLY A 196 11.30 5.78 -16.85
C GLY A 196 11.96 4.91 -15.78
N VAL A 197 12.41 5.56 -14.72
CA VAL A 197 12.95 4.92 -13.52
C VAL A 197 12.23 5.47 -12.30
N LEU A 198 11.65 4.58 -11.49
CA LEU A 198 11.00 4.93 -10.25
C LEU A 198 11.88 4.50 -9.07
N PRO A 199 12.26 5.41 -8.17
CA PRO A 199 13.07 5.09 -7.01
C PRO A 199 12.31 4.23 -5.99
N PHE A 200 12.94 3.13 -5.52
CA PHE A 200 12.45 2.28 -4.44
C PHE A 200 13.56 2.07 -3.41
N PRO A 201 13.92 3.10 -2.63
CA PRO A 201 15.10 3.10 -1.76
C PRO A 201 15.05 2.04 -0.66
N GLU A 202 13.89 1.49 -0.36
CA GLU A 202 13.66 0.50 0.69
C GLU A 202 14.32 -0.85 0.43
N GLY A 203 14.63 -1.19 -0.82
CA GLY A 203 15.33 -2.45 -1.11
C GLY A 203 15.00 -3.07 -2.45
N PHE A 204 14.53 -4.32 -2.43
CA PHE A 204 14.11 -5.06 -3.62
C PHE A 204 12.59 -5.04 -3.75
N ALA A 205 12.11 -4.93 -4.98
CA ALA A 205 10.71 -5.22 -5.30
C ALA A 205 10.51 -6.74 -5.32
N HIS A 206 9.53 -7.25 -4.60
CA HIS A 206 9.19 -8.67 -4.58
C HIS A 206 7.88 -8.97 -5.31
N ASP A 207 6.97 -8.00 -5.34
CA ASP A 207 5.73 -8.06 -6.09
C ASP A 207 5.47 -6.72 -6.78
N ALA A 208 4.90 -6.75 -7.98
CA ALA A 208 4.55 -5.56 -8.73
C ALA A 208 3.23 -5.78 -9.48
N LYS A 209 2.33 -4.81 -9.43
CA LYS A 209 1.04 -4.88 -10.13
C LYS A 209 0.60 -3.51 -10.62
N PHE A 210 0.03 -3.49 -11.82
CA PHE A 210 -0.70 -2.31 -12.29
C PHE A 210 -2.14 -2.35 -11.78
N SER A 211 -2.68 -1.18 -11.45
CA SER A 211 -4.12 -1.05 -11.23
C SER A 211 -4.88 -1.42 -12.49
N ARG A 212 -6.13 -1.84 -12.36
CA ARG A 212 -6.98 -2.31 -13.46
C ARG A 212 -7.15 -1.28 -14.60
N ASN A 213 -7.14 0.00 -14.28
CA ASN A 213 -7.18 1.07 -15.27
C ASN A 213 -5.79 1.44 -15.83
N GLY A 214 -4.72 0.82 -15.35
CA GLY A 214 -3.33 1.06 -15.80
C GLY A 214 -2.71 2.37 -15.31
N LYS A 215 -3.41 3.19 -14.52
CA LYS A 215 -2.92 4.50 -14.06
C LYS A 215 -1.89 4.41 -12.94
N LEU A 216 -2.00 3.38 -12.10
CA LEU A 216 -1.17 3.20 -10.93
C LEU A 216 -0.28 1.96 -11.07
N LEU A 217 0.93 2.06 -10.56
CA LEU A 217 1.81 0.92 -10.31
C LEU A 217 1.98 0.74 -8.81
N LEU A 218 1.61 -0.42 -8.31
CA LEU A 218 1.84 -0.85 -6.94
C LEU A 218 3.05 -1.78 -6.91
N VAL A 219 3.91 -1.59 -5.92
CA VAL A 219 5.07 -2.46 -5.70
C VAL A 219 5.17 -2.79 -4.21
N GLY A 220 5.17 -4.07 -3.91
CA GLY A 220 5.50 -4.62 -2.61
C GLY A 220 6.95 -5.04 -2.55
N GLY A 221 7.61 -4.81 -1.42
CA GLY A 221 9.02 -5.20 -1.29
C GLY A 221 9.68 -4.70 -0.04
N GLY A 222 11.00 -4.54 -0.12
CA GLY A 222 11.79 -4.04 0.99
C GLY A 222 13.14 -4.75 1.15
N ARG A 223 13.61 -4.79 2.37
CA ARG A 223 14.85 -5.48 2.77
C ARG A 223 14.56 -6.31 4.02
N GLY A 224 14.82 -7.61 3.94
CA GLY A 224 14.64 -8.55 5.05
C GLY A 224 15.31 -8.08 6.34
N ALA A 225 14.67 -8.33 7.46
CA ALA A 225 15.07 -7.92 8.81
C ALA A 225 15.31 -6.40 8.97
N ASN A 226 14.70 -5.57 8.11
CA ASN A 226 14.87 -4.12 8.17
C ASN A 226 13.58 -3.36 7.90
N LYS A 227 13.03 -3.46 6.67
CA LYS A 227 11.84 -2.73 6.28
C LYS A 227 11.12 -3.39 5.11
N GLY A 228 9.81 -3.56 5.26
CA GLY A 228 8.91 -3.97 4.20
C GLY A 228 7.73 -3.03 4.09
N LEU A 229 7.31 -2.75 2.87
CA LEU A 229 6.18 -1.89 2.60
C LEU A 229 5.65 -2.08 1.19
N VAL A 230 4.53 -1.45 0.94
CA VAL A 230 3.96 -1.27 -0.39
C VAL A 230 4.02 0.20 -0.75
N ALA A 231 4.47 0.48 -1.95
CA ALA A 231 4.46 1.83 -2.53
C ALA A 231 3.63 1.84 -3.81
N VAL A 232 2.94 2.97 -4.05
CA VAL A 232 2.10 3.18 -5.23
C VAL A 232 2.53 4.45 -5.93
N TRP A 233 2.73 4.35 -7.24
CA TRP A 233 3.07 5.49 -8.11
C TRP A 233 1.96 5.76 -9.11
N ASP A 234 1.75 7.02 -9.41
CA ASP A 234 1.08 7.42 -10.65
C ASP A 234 2.04 7.23 -11.81
N ILE A 235 1.60 6.50 -12.83
CA ILE A 235 2.45 6.14 -13.97
C ILE A 235 2.80 7.34 -14.84
N THR A 236 1.89 8.29 -14.97
CA THR A 236 2.08 9.44 -15.86
C THR A 236 3.08 10.43 -15.29
N SER A 237 2.95 10.76 -14.02
CA SER A 237 3.84 11.72 -13.32
C SER A 237 5.08 11.07 -12.72
N GLY A 238 5.08 9.75 -12.48
CA GLY A 238 6.12 9.06 -11.71
C GLY A 238 6.13 9.43 -10.23
N GLU A 239 5.11 10.14 -9.76
CA GLU A 239 5.00 10.52 -8.36
C GLU A 239 4.61 9.31 -7.50
N ARG A 240 5.30 9.14 -6.37
CA ARG A 240 4.93 8.17 -5.36
C ARG A 240 3.83 8.73 -4.48
N ILE A 241 2.60 8.29 -4.73
CA ILE A 241 1.38 8.84 -4.11
C ILE A 241 1.01 8.18 -2.79
N ILE A 242 1.35 6.89 -2.59
CA ILE A 242 1.05 6.15 -1.35
C ILE A 242 2.27 5.37 -0.90
N THR A 243 2.43 5.27 0.42
CA THR A 243 3.28 4.30 1.10
C THR A 243 2.45 3.66 2.21
N ALA A 244 2.33 2.34 2.19
CA ALA A 244 1.57 1.57 3.17
C ALA A 244 2.43 0.43 3.71
N GLY A 245 2.31 0.16 5.01
CA GLY A 245 3.12 -0.82 5.70
C GLY A 245 4.39 -0.24 6.33
N ASP A 246 4.78 -0.86 7.42
CA ASP A 246 6.04 -0.61 8.14
C ASP A 246 6.45 -1.96 8.77
N GLU A 247 6.70 -2.92 7.89
CA GLU A 247 7.03 -4.29 8.29
C GLU A 247 8.51 -4.39 8.64
N LEU A 248 8.83 -5.25 9.62
CA LEU A 248 10.22 -5.57 9.95
C LEU A 248 10.86 -6.51 8.93
N ASP A 249 10.06 -7.08 8.02
CA ASP A 249 10.53 -7.94 6.94
C ASP A 249 9.84 -7.56 5.62
N VAL A 250 10.25 -8.16 4.54
CA VAL A 250 9.79 -7.82 3.19
C VAL A 250 8.29 -8.03 3.00
N ALA A 251 7.65 -7.19 2.19
CA ALA A 251 6.33 -7.47 1.62
C ALA A 251 6.49 -8.42 0.43
N LEU A 252 5.99 -9.64 0.55
CA LEU A 252 6.09 -10.70 -0.48
C LEU A 252 4.90 -10.69 -1.42
N ALA A 253 3.74 -10.27 -0.94
CA ALA A 253 2.49 -10.21 -1.68
C ALA A 253 1.85 -8.85 -1.49
N ALA A 254 1.38 -8.27 -2.57
CA ALA A 254 0.70 -6.98 -2.53
C ALA A 254 -0.32 -6.86 -3.66
N ASP A 255 -1.46 -6.23 -3.39
CA ASP A 255 -2.41 -5.91 -4.44
C ASP A 255 -3.23 -4.66 -4.09
N ILE A 256 -3.79 -4.04 -5.12
CA ILE A 256 -4.71 -2.91 -5.00
C ILE A 256 -6.08 -3.32 -5.54
N SER A 257 -7.12 -3.08 -4.76
CA SER A 257 -8.49 -3.38 -5.19
C SER A 257 -8.87 -2.63 -6.48
N SER A 258 -9.74 -3.20 -7.29
CA SER A 258 -10.16 -2.59 -8.58
C SER A 258 -10.80 -1.21 -8.39
N ASN A 259 -11.52 -1.00 -7.27
CA ASN A 259 -12.06 0.30 -6.87
C ASN A 259 -11.02 1.25 -6.26
N GLN A 260 -9.77 0.81 -6.15
CA GLN A 260 -8.64 1.54 -5.60
C GLN A 260 -8.84 2.06 -4.16
N LYS A 261 -9.74 1.47 -3.38
CA LYS A 261 -9.97 1.84 -1.98
C LYS A 261 -9.02 1.15 -1.01
N TRP A 262 -8.56 -0.06 -1.35
CA TRP A 262 -7.83 -0.93 -0.47
C TRP A 262 -6.51 -1.41 -1.08
N ILE A 263 -5.49 -1.49 -0.25
CA ILE A 263 -4.22 -2.18 -0.54
C ILE A 263 -4.12 -3.35 0.42
N ALA A 264 -3.88 -4.55 -0.11
CA ALA A 264 -3.51 -5.73 0.66
C ALA A 264 -1.99 -5.88 0.69
N LEU A 265 -1.46 -6.32 1.83
CA LEU A 265 -0.05 -6.64 2.05
C LEU A 265 0.05 -7.95 2.79
N GLY A 266 0.91 -8.86 2.31
CA GLY A 266 1.26 -10.12 2.96
C GLY A 266 2.77 -10.33 2.97
N GLY A 267 3.25 -11.09 3.95
CA GLY A 267 4.67 -11.33 4.12
C GLY A 267 5.00 -12.48 5.07
N PRO A 268 6.26 -12.55 5.55
CA PRO A 268 6.74 -13.62 6.42
C PRO A 268 6.09 -13.66 7.80
N ASP A 269 5.44 -12.59 8.24
CA ASP A 269 4.73 -12.52 9.52
C ASP A 269 3.42 -13.32 9.55
N ARG A 270 3.03 -13.93 8.41
CA ARG A 270 1.81 -14.75 8.23
C ARG A 270 0.51 -13.96 8.40
N LEU A 271 0.59 -12.66 8.33
CA LEU A 271 -0.54 -11.75 8.41
C LEU A 271 -0.89 -11.21 7.04
N VAL A 272 -2.18 -11.00 6.81
CA VAL A 272 -2.64 -10.16 5.71
C VAL A 272 -3.12 -8.84 6.31
N LYS A 273 -2.54 -7.74 5.87
CA LYS A 273 -2.85 -6.39 6.36
C LYS A 273 -3.51 -5.58 5.26
N ILE A 274 -4.57 -4.89 5.61
CA ILE A 274 -5.33 -4.05 4.69
C ILE A 274 -5.12 -2.60 5.04
N TYR A 275 -4.82 -1.81 4.04
CA TYR A 275 -4.59 -0.37 4.15
C TYR A 275 -5.61 0.39 3.30
N ALA A 276 -6.12 1.49 3.83
CA ALA A 276 -6.94 2.42 3.05
C ALA A 276 -6.05 3.28 2.16
N THR A 277 -6.30 3.32 0.86
CA THR A 277 -5.53 4.13 -0.09
C THR A 277 -5.63 5.62 0.21
N ALA A 278 -6.80 6.09 0.61
CA ALA A 278 -7.04 7.50 0.94
C ALA A 278 -6.15 8.04 2.09
N THR A 279 -5.70 7.16 2.99
CA THR A 279 -4.95 7.58 4.19
C THR A 279 -3.58 6.90 4.33
N GLY A 280 -3.35 5.80 3.61
CA GLY A 280 -2.18 4.94 3.81
C GLY A 280 -2.18 4.19 5.16
N GLN A 281 -3.29 4.23 5.92
CA GLN A 281 -3.38 3.64 7.25
C GLN A 281 -3.90 2.22 7.20
N GLN A 282 -3.39 1.37 8.09
CA GLN A 282 -3.92 0.03 8.28
C GLN A 282 -5.33 0.11 8.87
N VAL A 283 -6.28 -0.51 8.17
CA VAL A 283 -7.69 -0.58 8.59
C VAL A 283 -8.06 -1.95 9.12
N HIS A 284 -7.39 -3.00 8.67
CA HIS A 284 -7.66 -4.35 9.13
C HIS A 284 -6.41 -5.23 9.12
N LYS A 285 -6.47 -6.36 9.87
CA LYS A 285 -5.41 -7.36 9.94
C LYS A 285 -6.01 -8.74 10.15
N MET A 286 -5.74 -9.67 9.24
CA MET A 286 -6.20 -11.05 9.28
C MET A 286 -5.06 -11.97 9.70
N LYS A 287 -5.33 -12.87 10.68
CA LYS A 287 -4.36 -13.82 11.22
C LYS A 287 -4.93 -15.23 11.11
N LYS A 288 -4.79 -15.84 9.94
CA LYS A 288 -5.28 -17.21 9.71
C LYS A 288 -4.30 -18.08 8.92
N HIS A 289 -3.43 -17.47 8.13
CA HIS A 289 -2.35 -18.19 7.46
C HIS A 289 -1.39 -18.81 8.46
N THR A 290 -0.96 -20.03 8.17
CA THR A 290 -0.03 -20.80 9.02
C THR A 290 1.42 -20.58 8.62
N GLU A 291 1.67 -20.08 7.42
CA GLU A 291 2.97 -19.80 6.84
C GLU A 291 2.98 -18.45 6.10
N TRP A 292 4.13 -18.10 5.54
CA TRP A 292 4.35 -16.84 4.82
C TRP A 292 3.28 -16.62 3.75
N VAL A 293 2.70 -15.45 3.72
CA VAL A 293 1.76 -15.05 2.67
C VAL A 293 2.57 -14.63 1.45
N THR A 294 2.43 -15.39 0.37
CA THR A 294 3.26 -15.28 -0.84
C THR A 294 2.50 -14.78 -2.05
N ALA A 295 1.16 -14.74 -1.98
CA ALA A 295 0.32 -14.23 -3.05
C ALA A 295 -0.92 -13.53 -2.47
N ALA A 296 -1.36 -12.45 -3.12
CA ALA A 296 -2.59 -11.72 -2.81
C ALA A 296 -3.18 -11.15 -4.09
N GLU A 297 -4.49 -11.26 -4.28
CA GLU A 297 -5.18 -10.79 -5.49
C GLU A 297 -6.62 -10.42 -5.20
N PHE A 298 -7.00 -9.16 -5.45
CA PHE A 298 -8.40 -8.74 -5.43
C PHE A 298 -9.13 -9.18 -6.69
N ASN A 299 -10.39 -9.56 -6.56
CA ASN A 299 -11.20 -9.84 -7.74
C ASN A 299 -11.58 -8.54 -8.50
N HIS A 300 -12.08 -8.74 -9.71
CA HIS A 300 -12.39 -7.62 -10.62
C HIS A 300 -13.47 -6.66 -10.09
N THR A 301 -14.33 -7.14 -9.20
CA THR A 301 -15.43 -6.36 -8.61
C THR A 301 -15.08 -5.72 -7.28
N SER A 302 -13.87 -5.98 -6.75
CA SER A 302 -13.45 -5.56 -5.41
C SER A 302 -14.31 -6.12 -4.28
N THR A 303 -14.97 -7.26 -4.50
CA THR A 303 -15.80 -7.92 -3.49
C THR A 303 -15.04 -8.98 -2.71
N PHE A 304 -13.99 -9.56 -3.29
CA PHE A 304 -13.18 -10.60 -2.66
C PHE A 304 -11.68 -10.30 -2.80
N LEU A 305 -10.94 -10.71 -1.76
CA LEU A 305 -9.49 -10.79 -1.76
C LEU A 305 -9.10 -12.26 -1.61
N ALA A 306 -8.34 -12.82 -2.55
CA ALA A 306 -7.71 -14.13 -2.40
C ALA A 306 -6.28 -13.97 -1.88
N THR A 307 -5.88 -14.83 -0.96
CA THR A 307 -4.52 -14.86 -0.39
C THR A 307 -3.99 -16.29 -0.38
N GLY A 308 -2.71 -16.45 -0.67
CA GLY A 308 -2.03 -17.74 -0.70
C GLY A 308 -0.80 -17.77 0.17
N ASP A 309 -0.56 -18.92 0.81
CA ASP A 309 0.59 -19.10 1.67
C ASP A 309 1.59 -20.15 1.18
N ARG A 310 2.71 -20.23 1.88
CA ARG A 310 3.82 -21.13 1.58
C ARG A 310 3.50 -22.61 1.81
N ASN A 311 2.45 -22.94 2.58
CA ASN A 311 1.98 -24.30 2.80
C ASN A 311 0.95 -24.77 1.76
N GLY A 312 0.54 -23.89 0.84
CA GLY A 312 -0.47 -24.20 -0.18
C GLY A 312 -1.89 -23.88 0.26
N GLY A 313 -2.08 -23.20 1.38
CA GLY A 313 -3.37 -22.65 1.79
C GLY A 313 -3.80 -21.51 0.87
N VAL A 314 -5.05 -21.55 0.42
CA VAL A 314 -5.68 -20.46 -0.33
C VAL A 314 -6.93 -20.03 0.42
N LEU A 315 -6.94 -18.80 0.90
CA LEU A 315 -8.05 -18.21 1.64
C LEU A 315 -8.67 -17.08 0.82
N VAL A 316 -9.99 -16.98 0.88
CA VAL A 316 -10.72 -15.89 0.24
C VAL A 316 -11.50 -15.14 1.30
N TRP A 317 -11.39 -13.82 1.27
CA TRP A 317 -11.95 -12.88 2.23
C TRP A 317 -12.96 -11.96 1.54
N GLU A 318 -14.09 -11.71 2.19
CA GLU A 318 -15.02 -10.68 1.73
C GLU A 318 -14.42 -9.28 1.97
N ALA A 319 -14.34 -8.46 0.93
CA ALA A 319 -13.79 -7.12 1.04
C ALA A 319 -14.76 -6.16 1.72
N GLY A 320 -14.32 -5.57 2.83
CA GLY A 320 -15.11 -4.66 3.65
C GLY A 320 -15.35 -5.21 5.05
N SER A 321 -15.92 -6.40 5.17
CA SER A 321 -16.03 -7.14 6.45
C SER A 321 -14.71 -7.77 6.85
N TRP A 322 -13.93 -8.22 5.87
CA TRP A 322 -12.68 -8.98 6.00
C TRP A 322 -12.88 -10.31 6.71
N GLU A 323 -14.09 -10.85 6.64
CA GLU A 323 -14.41 -12.20 7.11
C GLU A 323 -13.99 -13.22 6.05
N GLU A 324 -13.65 -14.44 6.51
CA GLU A 324 -13.30 -15.53 5.60
C GLU A 324 -14.56 -16.09 4.95
N GLU A 325 -14.60 -15.99 3.62
CA GLU A 325 -15.68 -16.54 2.79
C GLU A 325 -15.40 -17.98 2.39
N GLN A 326 -14.14 -18.27 1.99
CA GLN A 326 -13.76 -19.60 1.52
C GLN A 326 -12.35 -19.97 1.96
N SER A 327 -12.14 -21.28 2.20
CA SER A 327 -10.83 -21.89 2.46
C SER A 327 -10.63 -23.06 1.52
N PHE A 328 -9.76 -22.88 0.54
CA PHE A 328 -9.49 -23.92 -0.46
C PHE A 328 -8.24 -24.71 -0.09
N VAL A 329 -8.43 -26.02 0.06
CA VAL A 329 -7.38 -26.97 0.40
C VAL A 329 -7.09 -27.87 -0.79
N GLY A 330 -5.82 -28.15 -1.05
CA GLY A 330 -5.45 -29.09 -2.13
C GLY A 330 -4.01 -28.94 -2.61
N HIS A 331 -3.46 -27.75 -2.69
CA HIS A 331 -2.04 -27.56 -2.99
C HIS A 331 -1.15 -28.14 -1.88
N LYS A 332 0.04 -28.60 -2.26
CA LYS A 332 1.00 -29.27 -1.36
C LYS A 332 2.30 -28.50 -1.17
N SER A 333 2.39 -27.30 -1.75
CA SER A 333 3.55 -26.42 -1.66
C SER A 333 3.13 -24.97 -1.84
N ALA A 334 4.07 -24.05 -1.77
CA ALA A 334 3.85 -22.62 -1.82
C ALA A 334 2.95 -22.18 -2.99
N ILE A 335 2.01 -21.32 -2.68
CA ILE A 335 1.24 -20.60 -3.70
C ILE A 335 2.12 -19.49 -4.25
N VAL A 336 2.39 -19.50 -5.53
CA VAL A 336 3.25 -18.51 -6.18
C VAL A 336 2.47 -17.40 -6.88
N SER A 337 1.23 -17.70 -7.29
CA SER A 337 0.38 -16.72 -7.95
C SER A 337 -1.09 -17.07 -7.81
N LEU A 338 -1.91 -16.04 -7.69
CA LEU A 338 -3.36 -16.09 -7.69
C LEU A 338 -3.87 -15.15 -8.78
N VAL A 339 -4.89 -15.56 -9.53
CA VAL A 339 -5.55 -14.71 -10.52
C VAL A 339 -7.04 -15.02 -10.57
N TRP A 340 -7.86 -13.99 -10.68
CA TRP A 340 -9.29 -14.14 -10.87
C TRP A 340 -9.63 -14.18 -12.36
N ARG A 341 -10.13 -15.31 -12.85
CA ARG A 341 -10.57 -15.44 -14.24
C ARG A 341 -11.92 -14.73 -14.46
N THR A 342 -12.81 -14.89 -13.51
CA THR A 342 -14.11 -14.20 -13.42
C THR A 342 -14.31 -13.77 -11.96
N PRO A 343 -15.34 -12.98 -11.63
CA PRO A 343 -15.62 -12.64 -10.23
C PRO A 343 -15.75 -13.84 -9.29
N ASP A 344 -16.19 -15.01 -9.83
CA ASP A 344 -16.48 -16.22 -9.06
C ASP A 344 -15.48 -17.36 -9.30
N ILE A 345 -14.52 -17.21 -10.20
CA ILE A 345 -13.55 -18.26 -10.55
C ILE A 345 -12.13 -17.79 -10.25
N LEU A 346 -11.53 -18.39 -9.24
CA LEU A 346 -10.14 -18.18 -8.85
C LEU A 346 -9.26 -19.25 -9.47
N VAL A 347 -8.07 -18.87 -9.90
CA VAL A 347 -7.01 -19.78 -10.37
C VAL A 347 -5.78 -19.57 -9.51
N SER A 348 -5.22 -20.64 -8.99
CA SER A 348 -3.99 -20.66 -8.21
C SER A 348 -2.90 -21.47 -8.90
N ALA A 349 -1.67 -21.01 -8.78
CA ALA A 349 -0.48 -21.74 -9.21
C ALA A 349 0.43 -21.99 -8.01
N SER A 350 1.02 -23.19 -7.96
CA SER A 350 1.83 -23.61 -6.82
C SER A 350 3.14 -24.25 -7.25
N GLU A 351 4.13 -24.17 -6.38
CA GLU A 351 5.38 -24.90 -6.48
C GLU A 351 5.19 -26.44 -6.46
N ASP A 352 3.98 -26.96 -6.14
CA ASP A 352 3.65 -28.38 -6.31
C ASP A 352 3.53 -28.82 -7.78
N GLY A 353 3.73 -27.89 -8.70
CA GLY A 353 3.70 -28.13 -10.15
C GLY A 353 2.32 -28.04 -10.77
N THR A 354 1.28 -27.76 -9.99
CA THR A 354 -0.10 -27.72 -10.47
C THR A 354 -0.66 -26.30 -10.54
N VAL A 355 -1.62 -26.14 -11.45
CA VAL A 355 -2.53 -25.00 -11.52
C VAL A 355 -3.93 -25.52 -11.21
N ARG A 356 -4.62 -24.89 -10.28
CA ARG A 356 -5.95 -25.28 -9.85
C ARG A 356 -6.95 -24.16 -10.07
N THR A 357 -8.16 -24.54 -10.41
CA THR A 357 -9.30 -23.64 -10.60
C THR A 357 -10.33 -23.94 -9.51
N TRP A 358 -10.82 -22.88 -8.86
CA TRP A 358 -11.74 -22.94 -7.74
C TRP A 358 -13.01 -22.15 -8.07
N SER A 359 -14.16 -22.69 -7.70
CA SER A 359 -15.45 -22.01 -7.81
C SER A 359 -15.86 -21.45 -6.46
N MET A 360 -16.12 -20.15 -6.40
CA MET A 360 -16.69 -19.50 -5.21
C MET A 360 -18.10 -20.00 -4.90
N LYS A 361 -18.91 -20.23 -5.96
CA LYS A 361 -20.30 -20.70 -5.82
C LYS A 361 -20.40 -22.12 -5.25
N GLU A 362 -19.49 -22.99 -5.68
CA GLU A 362 -19.49 -24.38 -5.28
C GLU A 362 -18.61 -24.63 -4.04
N GLY A 363 -17.79 -23.66 -3.64
CA GLY A 363 -16.86 -23.78 -2.52
C GLY A 363 -15.80 -24.85 -2.70
N GLN A 364 -15.50 -25.26 -3.94
CA GLN A 364 -14.62 -26.40 -4.23
C GLN A 364 -13.76 -26.23 -5.48
N GLN A 365 -12.79 -27.17 -5.61
CA GLN A 365 -11.96 -27.26 -6.79
C GLN A 365 -12.75 -27.75 -8.01
N VAL A 366 -12.73 -26.97 -9.08
CA VAL A 366 -13.34 -27.34 -10.37
C VAL A 366 -12.36 -28.13 -11.24
N LYS A 367 -11.10 -27.71 -11.27
CA LYS A 367 -10.08 -28.31 -12.15
C LYS A 367 -8.70 -28.28 -11.48
N SER A 368 -7.89 -29.32 -11.80
CA SER A 368 -6.47 -29.34 -11.50
C SER A 368 -5.70 -29.81 -12.74
N SER A 369 -4.63 -29.10 -13.06
CA SER A 369 -3.79 -29.41 -14.22
C SER A 369 -2.31 -29.36 -13.81
N THR A 370 -1.55 -30.39 -14.17
CA THR A 370 -0.10 -30.41 -14.03
C THR A 370 0.50 -29.51 -15.11
N ALA A 371 1.16 -28.44 -14.70
CA ALA A 371 1.74 -27.44 -15.60
C ALA A 371 3.24 -27.67 -15.80
N HIS A 372 3.99 -27.75 -14.71
CA HIS A 372 5.46 -27.81 -14.67
C HIS A 372 5.92 -28.73 -13.53
N ASN A 373 7.23 -28.98 -13.41
CA ASN A 373 7.76 -29.67 -12.23
C ASN A 373 7.62 -28.79 -10.97
N ASN A 374 7.62 -27.48 -11.15
CA ASN A 374 7.45 -26.46 -10.12
C ASN A 374 7.00 -25.20 -10.86
N VAL A 375 5.79 -24.69 -10.56
CA VAL A 375 5.32 -23.45 -11.18
C VAL A 375 5.99 -22.27 -10.48
N LEU A 376 6.46 -21.30 -11.26
CA LEU A 376 7.09 -20.08 -10.76
C LEU A 376 6.21 -18.85 -10.98
N GLY A 377 5.22 -18.94 -11.85
CA GLY A 377 4.31 -17.84 -12.09
C GLY A 377 3.16 -18.20 -13.02
N LEU A 378 2.12 -17.39 -12.93
CA LEU A 378 0.88 -17.51 -13.69
C LEU A 378 0.40 -16.10 -14.04
N SER A 379 -0.02 -15.91 -15.28
CA SER A 379 -0.67 -14.68 -15.73
C SER A 379 -1.86 -15.01 -16.62
N LEU A 380 -2.86 -14.14 -16.64
CA LEU A 380 -3.99 -14.20 -17.58
C LEU A 380 -3.80 -13.20 -18.71
N ASN A 381 -4.23 -13.57 -19.91
CA ASN A 381 -4.41 -12.61 -20.99
C ASN A 381 -5.83 -12.02 -20.96
N THR A 382 -6.07 -11.00 -21.75
CA THR A 382 -7.36 -10.30 -21.86
C THR A 382 -8.51 -11.19 -22.38
N GLU A 383 -8.19 -12.30 -23.02
CA GLU A 383 -9.17 -13.27 -23.55
C GLU A 383 -9.49 -14.41 -22.57
N GLY A 384 -8.92 -14.39 -21.36
CA GLY A 384 -9.10 -15.41 -20.33
C GLY A 384 -8.20 -16.64 -20.49
N GLY A 385 -7.31 -16.66 -21.48
CA GLY A 385 -6.24 -17.64 -21.59
C GLY A 385 -5.18 -17.41 -20.52
N MET A 386 -4.39 -18.46 -20.22
CA MET A 386 -3.35 -18.41 -19.20
C MET A 386 -1.96 -18.64 -19.80
N VAL A 387 -0.98 -18.07 -19.15
CA VAL A 387 0.43 -18.40 -19.37
C VAL A 387 1.04 -18.81 -18.03
N THR A 388 1.74 -19.93 -18.02
CA THR A 388 2.47 -20.41 -16.85
C THR A 388 3.93 -20.64 -17.20
N CYS A 389 4.82 -20.46 -16.23
CA CYS A 389 6.20 -20.83 -16.35
C CYS A 389 6.70 -21.63 -15.16
N GLY A 390 7.75 -22.38 -15.37
CA GLY A 390 8.26 -23.25 -14.34
C GLY A 390 9.78 -23.34 -14.25
N ARG A 391 10.22 -23.98 -13.18
CA ARG A 391 11.64 -24.25 -12.94
C ARG A 391 12.24 -25.20 -14.01
N ASP A 392 11.40 -25.89 -14.77
CA ASP A 392 11.76 -26.69 -15.95
C ASP A 392 12.15 -25.83 -17.18
N LYS A 393 12.25 -24.52 -16.99
CA LYS A 393 12.60 -23.54 -18.03
C LYS A 393 11.62 -23.54 -19.21
N ALA A 394 10.40 -23.99 -18.99
CA ALA A 394 9.34 -23.98 -19.99
C ALA A 394 8.30 -22.91 -19.72
N VAL A 395 7.70 -22.42 -20.78
CA VAL A 395 6.50 -21.59 -20.76
C VAL A 395 5.37 -22.39 -21.40
N THR A 396 4.22 -22.44 -20.75
CA THR A 396 3.04 -23.14 -21.24
C THR A 396 1.90 -22.15 -21.42
N VAL A 397 1.28 -22.18 -22.59
CA VAL A 397 0.10 -21.38 -22.92
C VAL A 397 -1.13 -22.25 -22.87
N TRP A 398 -2.16 -21.78 -22.22
CA TRP A 398 -3.44 -22.44 -22.01
C TRP A 398 -4.56 -21.57 -22.60
N ASP A 399 -5.58 -22.23 -23.12
CA ASP A 399 -6.80 -21.52 -23.52
C ASP A 399 -7.68 -21.14 -22.32
N LYS A 400 -8.79 -20.48 -22.60
CA LYS A 400 -9.77 -20.06 -21.57
C LYS A 400 -10.46 -21.26 -20.90
N GLU A 401 -10.50 -22.43 -21.51
CA GLU A 401 -11.01 -23.68 -20.92
C GLU A 401 -9.96 -24.37 -20.04
N GLY A 402 -8.73 -23.83 -19.99
CA GLY A 402 -7.59 -24.41 -19.25
C GLY A 402 -7.06 -25.68 -19.93
N THR A 403 -7.15 -25.74 -21.28
CA THR A 403 -6.50 -26.77 -22.09
C THR A 403 -5.15 -26.25 -22.58
N ARG A 404 -4.12 -27.07 -22.46
CA ARG A 404 -2.77 -26.69 -22.89
C ARG A 404 -2.69 -26.60 -24.41
N ARG A 405 -2.40 -25.39 -24.93
CA ARG A 405 -2.27 -25.10 -26.38
C ARG A 405 -0.83 -25.24 -26.86
N ARG A 406 0.11 -24.71 -26.13
CA ARG A 406 1.53 -24.70 -26.52
C ARG A 406 2.42 -24.81 -25.29
N ARG A 407 3.51 -25.58 -25.42
CA ARG A 407 4.62 -25.58 -24.48
C ARG A 407 5.89 -25.28 -25.27
N SER A 408 6.62 -24.27 -24.88
CA SER A 408 7.91 -23.93 -25.44
C SER A 408 8.98 -24.18 -24.39
N ALA A 409 9.87 -25.13 -24.64
CA ALA A 409 11.10 -25.26 -23.88
C ALA A 409 12.05 -24.18 -24.42
N SER A 410 12.23 -23.12 -23.66
CA SER A 410 12.96 -21.95 -24.14
C SER A 410 14.46 -22.16 -24.03
N ARG A 411 15.14 -22.07 -25.17
CA ARG A 411 16.39 -21.33 -25.26
C ARG A 411 16.15 -19.80 -25.26
N MET A 412 14.90 -19.37 -25.27
CA MET A 412 14.55 -17.99 -24.99
C MET A 412 14.74 -17.78 -23.49
N ILE A 413 16.00 -17.52 -23.16
CA ILE A 413 16.45 -16.83 -21.98
C ILE A 413 15.36 -15.81 -21.63
N PHE A 414 14.80 -15.95 -20.46
CA PHE A 414 14.06 -15.03 -19.69
C PHE A 414 14.31 -13.55 -20.06
N ARG A 415 13.79 -13.12 -21.20
CA ARG A 415 13.79 -11.71 -21.59
C ARG A 415 12.45 -11.04 -21.35
N PHE A 416 11.41 -11.81 -21.00
CA PHE A 416 10.09 -11.24 -20.79
C PHE A 416 9.38 -11.99 -19.68
N ALA A 417 9.07 -11.25 -18.66
CA ALA A 417 8.28 -11.49 -17.48
C ALA A 417 8.72 -12.68 -16.63
N PRO A 418 8.73 -12.55 -15.34
CA PRO A 418 8.46 -13.71 -14.57
C PRO A 418 7.04 -14.12 -15.01
N CYS A 419 6.96 -15.19 -15.79
CA CYS A 419 5.82 -15.81 -15.35
C CYS A 419 5.95 -15.61 -13.93
#